data_b629fda930b323ccabf6ff404d6f1c15
#
_entry.id   b629fda930b323ccabf6ff404d6f1c15
#
_cell.length_a   1.000
_cell.length_b   1.000
_cell.length_c   1.000
_cell.angle_alpha   90.00
_cell.angle_beta   90.00
_cell.angle_gamma   90.00
#
_symmetry.space_group_name_H-M   'P 1'
#
loop_
_entity.id
_entity.type
_entity.pdbx_description
1 polymer ?
#
loop_
_entity_poly.entity_id
_entity_poly.type
_entity_poly.pdbx_seq_one_letter_code
_entity_poly.pdbx_strand_id
1 'polypeptide(L)'
;MNLDEQNNDQWQELVTFFEESGSEYIMVDAGVEHELKDLDTDEKDEFRREYGTIGGGVDALIRACYTRLGLMSYFTTGEKETRAWTVPIGATGPEAGAAIHTDFKDKYIRAQVVAFEDLV
;
A
#
# COMPACT_ATOMS: atom_id res chain seq x y z
N MET A 1 -6.17 0.95 19.97
CA MET A 1 -7.58 0.64 20.34
C MET A 1 -7.78 -0.84 20.09
N ASN A 2 -8.07 -1.62 21.11
CA ASN A 2 -8.28 -3.07 20.97
C ASN A 2 -9.61 -3.35 20.28
N LEU A 3 -9.71 -4.47 19.54
CA LEU A 3 -10.94 -4.93 18.91
C LEU A 3 -12.12 -5.05 19.88
N ASP A 4 -11.85 -5.34 21.16
CA ASP A 4 -12.84 -5.42 22.24
C ASP A 4 -13.51 -4.06 22.56
N GLU A 5 -12.92 -2.94 22.13
CA GLU A 5 -13.43 -1.59 22.33
C GLU A 5 -14.38 -1.13 21.22
N GLN A 6 -14.55 -1.90 20.14
CA GLN A 6 -15.42 -1.56 19.00
C GLN A 6 -16.91 -1.53 19.36
N ASN A 7 -17.29 -2.03 20.52
CA ASN A 7 -18.68 -2.10 20.98
C ASN A 7 -19.05 -0.99 21.96
N ASN A 8 -18.20 0.02 22.13
CA ASN A 8 -18.52 1.14 23.01
C ASN A 8 -19.20 2.29 22.24
N ASP A 9 -19.97 3.10 22.93
CA ASP A 9 -20.72 4.21 22.33
C ASP A 9 -19.80 5.20 21.60
N GLN A 10 -18.59 5.42 22.10
CA GLN A 10 -17.60 6.31 21.49
C GLN A 10 -17.13 5.82 20.11
N TRP A 11 -17.01 4.49 19.94
CA TRP A 11 -16.67 3.91 18.65
C TRP A 11 -17.80 4.13 17.63
N GLN A 12 -19.04 3.94 18.04
CA GLN A 12 -20.20 4.15 17.18
C GLN A 12 -20.33 5.63 16.76
N GLU A 13 -20.10 6.55 17.68
CA GLU A 13 -20.07 7.99 17.39
C GLU A 13 -18.98 8.34 16.38
N LEU A 14 -17.78 7.74 16.50
CA LEU A 14 -16.68 7.97 15.58
C LEU A 14 -16.97 7.44 14.18
N VAL A 15 -17.53 6.24 14.06
CA VAL A 15 -17.93 5.65 12.77
C VAL A 15 -18.99 6.52 12.11
N THR A 16 -20.02 6.93 12.85
CA THR A 16 -21.07 7.82 12.37
C THR A 16 -20.50 9.15 11.85
N PHE A 17 -19.56 9.74 12.59
CA PHE A 17 -18.88 10.96 12.16
C PHE A 17 -18.13 10.78 10.83
N PHE A 18 -17.41 9.67 10.64
CA PHE A 18 -16.72 9.39 9.36
C PHE A 18 -17.70 9.20 8.21
N GLU A 19 -18.81 8.48 8.43
CA GLU A 19 -19.85 8.29 7.42
C GLU A 19 -20.51 9.61 7.03
N GLU A 20 -20.89 10.43 7.98
CA GLU A 20 -21.51 11.74 7.75
C GLU A 20 -20.57 12.74 7.07
N SER A 21 -19.28 12.70 7.43
CA SER A 21 -18.27 13.57 6.82
C SER A 21 -17.80 13.10 5.45
N GLY A 22 -18.17 11.89 5.02
CA GLY A 22 -17.65 11.25 3.80
C GLY A 22 -16.16 10.97 3.85
N SER A 23 -15.59 10.84 5.07
CA SER A 23 -14.17 10.57 5.27
C SER A 23 -13.89 9.08 5.17
N GLU A 24 -12.88 8.71 4.39
CA GLU A 24 -12.37 7.35 4.36
C GLU A 24 -11.54 7.06 5.63
N TYR A 25 -11.72 5.90 6.20
CA TYR A 25 -10.90 5.43 7.32
C TYR A 25 -10.48 3.98 7.15
N ILE A 26 -9.39 3.60 7.77
CA ILE A 26 -8.88 2.23 7.78
C ILE A 26 -8.57 1.85 9.23
N MET A 27 -9.09 0.70 9.62
CA MET A 27 -8.77 0.12 10.92
C MET A 27 -7.52 -0.74 10.81
N VAL A 28 -6.57 -0.50 11.71
CA VAL A 28 -5.37 -1.31 11.86
C VAL A 28 -5.18 -1.63 13.32
N ASP A 29 -5.16 -2.91 13.66
CA ASP A 29 -4.78 -3.37 14.98
C ASP A 29 -3.27 -3.56 15.04
N ALA A 30 -2.58 -2.62 15.69
CA ALA A 30 -1.13 -2.64 15.77
C ALA A 30 -0.58 -3.84 16.58
N GLY A 31 -1.37 -4.37 17.53
CA GLY A 31 -1.01 -5.55 18.30
C GLY A 31 -1.00 -6.79 17.42
N VAL A 32 -2.09 -7.00 16.69
CA VAL A 32 -2.22 -8.10 15.73
C VAL A 32 -1.14 -8.01 14.64
N GLU A 33 -0.96 -6.84 14.04
CA GLU A 33 0.07 -6.67 13.01
C GLU A 33 1.49 -6.91 13.53
N HIS A 34 1.76 -6.60 14.81
CA HIS A 34 3.03 -6.92 15.43
C HIS A 34 3.26 -8.44 15.58
N GLU A 35 2.23 -9.19 15.92
CA GLU A 35 2.32 -10.66 16.03
C GLU A 35 2.45 -11.32 14.65
N LEU A 36 1.84 -10.73 13.62
CA LEU A 36 1.88 -11.22 12.25
C LEU A 36 3.20 -10.99 11.52
N LYS A 37 4.10 -10.13 12.03
CA LYS A 37 5.29 -9.69 11.30
C LYS A 37 6.20 -10.82 10.80
N ASP A 38 6.29 -11.91 11.58
CA ASP A 38 7.20 -13.04 11.33
C ASP A 38 6.51 -14.22 10.59
N LEU A 39 5.21 -14.10 10.28
CA LEU A 39 4.43 -15.09 9.55
C LEU A 39 4.52 -14.86 8.03
N ASP A 40 4.33 -15.92 7.25
CA ASP A 40 4.19 -15.80 5.81
C ASP A 40 2.79 -15.28 5.39
N THR A 41 2.58 -15.06 4.09
CA THR A 41 1.34 -14.44 3.60
C THR A 41 0.11 -15.29 3.89
N ASP A 42 0.20 -16.61 3.70
CA ASP A 42 -0.92 -17.52 3.87
C ASP A 42 -1.29 -17.66 5.35
N GLU A 43 -0.29 -17.76 6.21
CA GLU A 43 -0.43 -17.79 7.68
C GLU A 43 -1.05 -16.48 8.21
N LYS A 44 -0.64 -15.33 7.67
CA LYS A 44 -1.24 -14.02 8.00
C LYS A 44 -2.71 -13.95 7.67
N ASP A 45 -3.10 -14.45 6.51
CA ASP A 45 -4.49 -14.43 6.08
C ASP A 45 -5.36 -15.40 6.88
N GLU A 46 -4.82 -16.54 7.31
CA GLU A 46 -5.51 -17.48 8.21
C GLU A 46 -5.70 -16.85 9.59
N PHE A 47 -4.65 -16.28 10.15
CA PHE A 47 -4.70 -15.60 11.46
C PHE A 47 -5.70 -14.44 11.46
N ARG A 48 -5.67 -13.58 10.44
CA ARG A 48 -6.63 -12.47 10.30
C ARG A 48 -8.08 -12.96 10.23
N ARG A 49 -8.34 -14.09 9.57
CA ARG A 49 -9.67 -14.70 9.52
C ARG A 49 -10.12 -15.23 10.89
N GLU A 50 -9.23 -15.86 11.62
CA GLU A 50 -9.52 -16.42 12.96
C GLU A 50 -9.82 -15.33 13.99
N TYR A 51 -9.06 -14.23 13.97
CA TYR A 51 -9.22 -13.11 14.90
C TYR A 51 -10.23 -12.05 14.43
N GLY A 52 -10.89 -12.26 13.29
CA GLY A 52 -11.93 -11.37 12.78
C GLY A 52 -11.42 -9.97 12.43
N THR A 53 -10.14 -9.82 12.16
CA THR A 53 -9.54 -8.55 11.75
C THR A 53 -9.97 -8.24 10.31
N ILE A 54 -11.05 -7.49 10.18
CA ILE A 54 -11.58 -7.06 8.89
C ILE A 54 -10.74 -5.88 8.40
N GLY A 55 -10.17 -5.98 7.18
CA GLY A 55 -9.61 -4.80 6.54
C GLY A 55 -8.20 -4.92 5.96
N GLY A 56 -7.52 -6.05 6.06
CA GLY A 56 -6.21 -6.26 5.41
C GLY A 56 -5.03 -5.56 6.09
N GLY A 57 -5.19 -5.05 7.32
CA GLY A 57 -4.13 -4.55 8.17
C GLY A 57 -3.26 -3.45 7.55
N VAL A 58 -1.96 -3.53 7.77
CA VAL A 58 -0.97 -2.56 7.25
C VAL A 58 -0.95 -2.53 5.71
N ASP A 59 -1.20 -3.65 5.05
CA ASP A 59 -1.23 -3.71 3.58
C ASP A 59 -2.39 -2.88 2.99
N ALA A 60 -3.55 -2.90 3.63
CA ALA A 60 -4.68 -2.06 3.24
C ALA A 60 -4.39 -0.58 3.47
N LEU A 61 -3.73 -0.26 4.58
CA LEU A 61 -3.30 1.11 4.87
C LEU A 61 -2.34 1.62 3.80
N ILE A 62 -1.33 0.83 3.43
CA ILE A 62 -0.39 1.18 2.37
C ILE A 62 -1.11 1.42 1.04
N ARG A 63 -2.00 0.51 0.63
CA ARG A 63 -2.78 0.66 -0.62
C ARG A 63 -3.63 1.93 -0.60
N ALA A 64 -4.31 2.22 0.49
CA ALA A 64 -5.11 3.43 0.61
C ALA A 64 -4.26 4.70 0.55
N CYS A 65 -3.10 4.71 1.20
CA CYS A 65 -2.16 5.83 1.11
C CYS A 65 -1.70 6.06 -0.34
N TYR A 66 -1.33 4.99 -1.06
CA TYR A 66 -0.94 5.09 -2.47
C TYR A 66 -2.08 5.64 -3.33
N THR A 67 -3.30 5.11 -3.16
CA THR A 67 -4.49 5.59 -3.87
C THR A 67 -4.77 7.06 -3.57
N ARG A 68 -4.75 7.44 -2.30
CA ARG A 68 -5.06 8.81 -1.88
C ARG A 68 -4.03 9.83 -2.34
N LEU A 69 -2.77 9.44 -2.38
CA LEU A 69 -1.66 10.27 -2.86
C LEU A 69 -1.51 10.24 -4.39
N GLY A 70 -2.30 9.43 -5.09
CA GLY A 70 -2.19 9.27 -6.54
C GLY A 70 -0.83 8.67 -6.96
N LEU A 71 -0.32 7.72 -6.19
CA LEU A 71 0.98 7.10 -6.43
C LEU A 71 0.83 5.72 -7.09
N MET A 72 1.83 5.35 -7.84
CA MET A 72 2.02 4.01 -8.39
C MET A 72 3.46 3.55 -8.25
N SER A 73 3.66 2.24 -8.24
CA SER A 73 4.99 1.64 -8.29
C SER A 73 5.28 1.06 -9.66
N TYR A 74 6.53 1.13 -10.08
CA TYR A 74 7.07 0.39 -11.21
C TYR A 74 8.38 -0.28 -10.80
N PHE A 75 8.79 -1.29 -11.54
CA PHE A 75 10.01 -2.03 -11.26
C PHE A 75 11.06 -1.74 -12.34
N THR A 76 12.31 -1.67 -11.92
CA THR A 76 13.44 -1.83 -12.83
C THR A 76 14.08 -3.17 -12.55
N THR A 77 14.40 -3.91 -13.60
CA THR A 77 15.10 -5.19 -13.50
C THR A 77 16.36 -5.16 -14.36
N GLY A 78 17.43 -5.74 -13.85
CA GLY A 78 18.71 -5.89 -14.53
C GLY A 78 19.47 -7.11 -13.99
N GLU A 79 20.65 -7.36 -14.51
CA GLU A 79 21.47 -8.52 -14.12
C GLU A 79 21.83 -8.55 -12.62
N LYS A 80 21.86 -7.40 -11.96
CA LYS A 80 22.36 -7.30 -10.59
C LYS A 80 21.26 -7.15 -9.56
N GLU A 81 20.16 -6.47 -9.90
CA GLU A 81 19.06 -6.19 -8.98
C GLU A 81 17.74 -5.96 -9.69
N THR A 82 16.66 -6.23 -8.98
CA THR A 82 15.31 -5.75 -9.28
C THR A 82 14.88 -4.81 -8.17
N ARG A 83 14.37 -3.63 -8.52
CA ARG A 83 14.02 -2.59 -7.55
C ARG A 83 12.71 -1.93 -7.90
N ALA A 84 11.88 -1.69 -6.85
CA ALA A 84 10.65 -0.92 -6.95
C ALA A 84 10.93 0.58 -6.79
N TRP A 85 10.21 1.40 -7.55
CA TRP A 85 10.25 2.85 -7.52
C TRP A 85 8.83 3.39 -7.45
N THR A 86 8.64 4.48 -6.74
CA THR A 86 7.33 5.13 -6.57
C THR A 86 7.29 6.44 -7.34
N VAL A 87 6.20 6.64 -8.12
CA VAL A 87 5.96 7.86 -8.89
C VAL A 87 4.48 8.23 -8.85
N PRO A 88 4.11 9.48 -9.14
CA PRO A 88 2.71 9.85 -9.34
C PRO A 88 2.08 9.06 -10.51
N ILE A 89 0.79 8.75 -10.38
CA ILE A 89 0.02 8.19 -11.49
C ILE A 89 0.03 9.18 -12.66
N GLY A 90 0.32 8.68 -13.85
CA GLY A 90 0.44 9.51 -15.05
C GLY A 90 1.82 10.15 -15.26
N ALA A 91 2.79 9.83 -14.40
CA ALA A 91 4.19 10.27 -14.62
C ALA A 91 4.71 9.82 -15.99
N THR A 92 5.40 10.71 -16.67
CA THR A 92 6.05 10.42 -17.96
C THR A 92 7.33 9.61 -17.79
N GLY A 93 7.83 9.01 -18.86
CA GLY A 93 9.10 8.26 -18.85
C GLY A 93 10.29 9.03 -18.27
N PRO A 94 10.51 10.31 -18.66
CA PRO A 94 11.55 11.15 -18.04
C PRO A 94 11.36 11.38 -16.54
N GLU A 95 10.12 11.56 -16.08
CA GLU A 95 9.81 11.74 -14.66
C GLU A 95 10.03 10.45 -13.86
N ALA A 96 9.62 9.31 -14.42
CA ALA A 96 9.93 8.02 -13.86
C ALA A 96 11.44 7.78 -13.79
N GLY A 97 12.17 8.09 -14.86
CA GLY A 97 13.62 8.03 -14.88
C GLY A 97 14.27 8.88 -13.79
N ALA A 98 13.72 10.07 -13.52
CA ALA A 98 14.21 10.96 -12.45
C ALA A 98 14.10 10.36 -11.05
N ALA A 99 13.14 9.47 -10.81
CA ALA A 99 13.03 8.75 -9.54
C ALA A 99 14.21 7.80 -9.31
N ILE A 100 14.82 7.30 -10.40
CA ILE A 100 16.02 6.46 -10.34
C ILE A 100 17.26 7.32 -10.14
N HIS A 101 17.42 8.34 -10.98
CA HIS A 101 18.52 9.29 -10.92
C HIS A 101 18.14 10.60 -11.63
N THR A 102 18.46 11.73 -11.04
CA THR A 102 18.08 13.05 -11.54
C THR A 102 18.51 13.29 -13.00
N ASP A 103 19.67 12.79 -13.40
CA ASP A 103 20.19 12.92 -14.76
C ASP A 103 19.29 12.25 -15.81
N PHE A 104 18.50 11.23 -15.42
CA PHE A 104 17.64 10.53 -16.38
C PHE A 104 16.47 11.38 -16.86
N LYS A 105 16.11 12.44 -16.14
CA LYS A 105 15.12 13.39 -16.61
C LYS A 105 15.60 14.12 -17.87
N ASP A 106 16.81 14.67 -17.81
CA ASP A 106 17.36 15.52 -18.87
C ASP A 106 17.99 14.73 -20.01
N LYS A 107 18.48 13.52 -19.73
CA LYS A 107 19.17 12.65 -20.69
C LYS A 107 18.30 11.47 -21.16
N TYR A 108 16.98 11.54 -20.89
CA TYR A 108 16.06 10.47 -21.31
C TYR A 108 16.00 10.38 -22.83
N ILE A 109 16.17 9.17 -23.33
CA ILE A 109 16.04 8.88 -24.78
C ILE A 109 14.82 7.98 -24.99
N ARG A 110 14.82 6.81 -24.34
CA ARG A 110 13.75 5.83 -24.41
C ARG A 110 13.86 4.83 -23.25
N ALA A 111 12.74 4.19 -22.90
CA ALA A 111 12.70 3.03 -22.03
C ALA A 111 12.01 1.87 -22.77
N GLN A 112 12.44 0.66 -22.48
CA GLN A 112 11.66 -0.53 -22.79
C GLN A 112 10.80 -0.85 -21.57
N VAL A 113 9.50 -0.98 -21.78
CA VAL A 113 8.53 -1.26 -20.74
C VAL A 113 7.80 -2.55 -21.10
N VAL A 114 7.65 -3.42 -20.13
CA VAL A 114 6.92 -4.70 -20.23
C VAL A 114 5.89 -4.72 -19.12
N ALA A 115 4.69 -5.21 -19.37
CA ALA A 115 3.70 -5.41 -18.34
C ALA A 115 4.19 -6.48 -17.35
N PHE A 116 3.83 -6.34 -16.08
CA PHE A 116 4.30 -7.26 -15.01
C PHE A 116 3.89 -8.70 -15.33
N GLU A 117 2.67 -8.90 -15.83
CA GLU A 117 2.10 -10.21 -16.18
C GLU A 117 2.83 -10.89 -17.35
N ASP A 118 3.54 -10.11 -18.17
CA ASP A 118 4.33 -10.63 -19.31
C ASP A 118 5.77 -10.96 -18.91
N LEU A 119 6.17 -10.56 -17.70
CA LEU A 119 7.55 -10.74 -17.21
C LEU A 119 7.68 -11.97 -16.29
N VAL A 120 6.60 -12.40 -15.62
CA VAL A 120 6.56 -13.49 -14.63
C VAL A 120 5.89 -14.75 -15.14
#